data_7c5c111fe11e43c5200b13f87e6a7bbc
#
_entry.id   7c5c111fe11e43c5200b13f87e6a7bbc
#
_cell.length_a   1.000
_cell.length_b   1.000
_cell.length_c   1.000
_cell.angle_alpha   90.00
_cell.angle_beta   90.00
_cell.angle_gamma   90.00
#
_symmetry.space_group_name_H-M   'P 1'
#
loop_
_entity.id
_entity.type
_entity.pdbx_description
1 polymer ?
#
loop_
_entity_poly.entity_id
_entity_poly.type
_entity_poly.pdbx_seq_one_letter_code
_entity_poly.pdbx_strand_id
1 'polypeptide(L)'
;TGTISNVADNVSGGIEPPFSLFYDRVVQTFDGPKTERVSDYAYREWGVEGRTALELSPEDHVKVLTVASKYVDSACSKTINIGDDVTWEQFKAVYVSAYDGGASGCTTFRASGKRAGVLTAAASEDVAEGGACTIDFDTGIRTCE
;
A
#
# COMPACT_ATOMS: atom_id res chain seq x y z
N THR A 1 -4.57 -6.14 4.18
CA THR A 1 -3.63 -6.35 5.33
C THR A 1 -2.93 -5.09 5.81
N GLY A 2 -3.40 -3.91 5.40
CA GLY A 2 -2.76 -2.64 5.74
C GLY A 2 -2.53 -2.40 7.23
N THR A 3 -3.52 -2.68 8.08
CA THR A 3 -3.38 -2.53 9.54
C THR A 3 -2.35 -3.50 10.11
N ILE A 4 -2.31 -4.74 9.62
CA ILE A 4 -1.31 -5.73 10.06
C ILE A 4 0.08 -5.29 9.61
N SER A 5 0.23 -4.80 8.38
CA SER A 5 1.47 -4.24 7.88
C SER A 5 1.98 -3.09 8.76
N ASN A 6 1.08 -2.16 9.14
CA ASN A 6 1.44 -1.04 10.01
C ASN A 6 1.94 -1.48 11.40
N VAL A 7 1.31 -2.51 11.98
CA VAL A 7 1.75 -3.08 13.28
C VAL A 7 3.11 -3.76 13.14
N ALA A 8 3.40 -4.34 11.99
CA ALA A 8 4.67 -5.00 11.68
C ALA A 8 5.69 -4.04 11.00
N ASP A 9 5.70 -2.78 11.39
CA ASP A 9 6.62 -1.76 10.84
C ASP A 9 6.54 -1.57 9.33
N ASN A 10 5.34 -1.66 8.78
CA ASN A 10 5.07 -1.50 7.35
C ASN A 10 5.83 -2.49 6.44
N VAL A 11 6.15 -3.68 6.97
CA VAL A 11 7.02 -4.66 6.30
C VAL A 11 6.44 -5.23 5.00
N SER A 12 5.14 -5.41 4.91
CA SER A 12 4.50 -5.95 3.71
C SER A 12 2.99 -5.75 3.71
N GLY A 13 2.44 -5.34 2.57
CA GLY A 13 0.99 -5.32 2.29
C GLY A 13 0.43 -6.63 1.74
N GLY A 14 1.21 -7.72 1.75
CA GLY A 14 0.85 -8.99 1.11
C GLY A 14 1.08 -8.92 -0.40
N ILE A 15 0.04 -9.17 -1.20
CA ILE A 15 0.10 -9.06 -2.67
C ILE A 15 -0.06 -7.63 -3.20
N GLU A 16 -0.24 -6.67 -2.29
CA GLU A 16 -0.28 -5.26 -2.67
C GLU A 16 1.14 -4.71 -2.88
N PRO A 17 1.40 -3.97 -3.97
CA PRO A 17 2.64 -3.22 -4.10
C PRO A 17 2.68 -2.08 -3.08
N PRO A 18 3.85 -1.52 -2.77
CA PRO A 18 3.93 -0.32 -1.96
C PRO A 18 3.18 0.82 -2.66
N PHE A 19 2.49 1.64 -1.88
CA PHE A 19 1.78 2.81 -2.43
C PHE A 19 2.75 3.79 -3.08
N SER A 20 3.83 4.08 -2.39
CA SER A 20 4.97 4.89 -2.80
C SER A 20 6.16 4.46 -1.97
N LEU A 21 7.39 4.74 -2.42
CA LEU A 21 8.59 4.52 -1.60
C LEU A 21 8.60 5.41 -0.36
N PHE A 22 8.06 6.62 -0.51
CA PHE A 22 7.83 7.57 0.58
C PHE A 22 6.41 8.13 0.50
N TYR A 23 5.75 8.22 1.63
CA TYR A 23 4.43 8.84 1.71
C TYR A 23 4.15 9.42 3.08
N ASP A 24 3.30 10.44 3.11
CA ASP A 24 2.78 11.01 4.32
C ASP A 24 1.43 10.37 4.65
N ARG A 25 1.27 9.94 5.90
CA ARG A 25 0.00 9.45 6.43
C ARG A 25 -0.45 10.31 7.59
N VAL A 26 -1.77 10.51 7.68
CA VAL A 26 -2.38 11.21 8.80
C VAL A 26 -2.83 10.17 9.82
N VAL A 27 -2.25 10.24 11.03
CA VAL A 27 -2.61 9.38 12.16
C VAL A 27 -3.42 10.20 13.15
N GLN A 28 -4.56 9.67 13.59
CA GLN A 28 -5.35 10.30 14.65
C GLN A 28 -4.73 9.95 16.00
N THR A 29 -4.31 10.96 16.75
CA THR A 29 -3.80 10.83 18.11
C THR A 29 -4.72 11.50 19.12
N PHE A 30 -4.47 11.32 20.42
CA PHE A 30 -5.24 11.99 21.48
C PHE A 30 -5.15 13.53 21.40
N ASP A 31 -4.01 14.05 20.89
CA ASP A 31 -3.77 15.48 20.75
C ASP A 31 -4.22 16.04 19.39
N GLY A 32 -4.86 15.20 18.55
CA GLY A 32 -5.33 15.55 17.22
C GLY A 32 -4.60 14.83 16.09
N PRO A 33 -4.88 15.19 14.84
CA PRO A 33 -4.26 14.55 13.69
C PRO A 33 -2.77 14.93 13.61
N LYS A 34 -1.92 13.91 13.44
CA LYS A 34 -0.47 14.05 13.22
C LYS A 34 -0.11 13.48 11.87
N THR A 35 0.67 14.21 11.09
CA THR A 35 1.23 13.70 9.83
C THR A 35 2.57 13.02 10.13
N GLU A 36 2.71 11.79 9.67
CA GLU A 36 3.93 10.99 9.80
C GLU A 36 4.44 10.63 8.40
N ARG A 37 5.73 10.86 8.16
CA ARG A 37 6.43 10.38 6.98
C ARG A 37 6.76 8.91 7.16
N VAL A 38 6.42 8.09 6.18
CA VAL A 38 6.66 6.65 6.18
C VAL A 38 7.43 6.28 4.92
N SER A 39 8.47 5.46 5.07
CA SER A 39 9.18 4.84 3.95
C SER A 39 8.78 3.37 3.79
N ASP A 40 8.86 2.87 2.56
CA ASP A 40 8.73 1.44 2.31
C ASP A 40 9.84 0.67 3.04
N TYR A 41 9.47 -0.44 3.67
CA TYR A 41 10.38 -1.23 4.50
C TYR A 41 11.56 -1.81 3.69
N ALA A 42 11.29 -2.37 2.52
CA ALA A 42 12.34 -2.98 1.71
C ALA A 42 13.32 -1.93 1.15
N TYR A 43 12.81 -0.74 0.83
CA TYR A 43 13.65 0.38 0.45
C TYR A 43 14.52 0.85 1.61
N ARG A 44 13.94 1.07 2.78
CA ARG A 44 14.64 1.58 3.98
C ARG A 44 15.73 0.63 4.45
N GLU A 45 15.46 -0.67 4.51
CA GLU A 45 16.38 -1.66 5.08
C GLU A 45 17.42 -2.17 4.07
N TRP A 46 17.07 -2.25 2.79
CA TRP A 46 17.91 -2.90 1.79
C TRP A 46 18.10 -2.11 0.50
N GLY A 47 17.58 -0.90 0.41
CA GLY A 47 17.65 -0.08 -0.82
C GLY A 47 16.95 -0.72 -2.02
N VAL A 48 15.97 -1.60 -1.80
CA VAL A 48 15.25 -2.27 -2.88
C VAL A 48 14.18 -1.35 -3.43
N GLU A 49 14.35 -0.93 -4.67
CA GLU A 49 13.36 -0.17 -5.41
C GLU A 49 12.46 -1.13 -6.19
N GLY A 50 11.17 -1.15 -5.85
CA GLY A 50 10.14 -1.86 -6.57
C GLY A 50 9.19 -0.90 -7.27
N ARG A 51 8.36 -1.42 -8.19
CA ARG A 51 7.28 -0.62 -8.76
C ARG A 51 6.22 -0.32 -7.71
N THR A 52 5.80 0.93 -7.66
CA THR A 52 4.74 1.39 -6.78
C THR A 52 3.35 1.09 -7.34
N ALA A 53 2.33 1.22 -6.50
CA ALA A 53 0.95 0.97 -6.89
C ALA A 53 0.44 1.87 -8.02
N LEU A 54 0.99 3.07 -8.15
CA LEU A 54 0.61 4.03 -9.18
C LEU A 54 1.38 3.85 -10.50
N GLU A 55 2.53 3.17 -10.47
CA GLU A 55 3.34 2.87 -11.65
C GLU A 55 2.91 1.59 -12.36
N LEU A 56 2.14 0.74 -11.69
CA LEU A 56 1.61 -0.48 -12.26
C LEU A 56 0.34 -0.21 -13.05
N SER A 57 0.19 -0.89 -14.20
CA SER A 57 -1.04 -0.84 -14.96
C SER A 57 -2.19 -1.56 -14.23
N PRO A 58 -3.45 -1.19 -14.50
CA PRO A 58 -4.59 -1.94 -13.97
C PRO A 58 -4.56 -3.43 -14.33
N GLU A 59 -4.04 -3.78 -15.51
CA GLU A 59 -3.87 -5.15 -15.98
C GLU A 59 -2.86 -5.93 -15.13
N ASP A 60 -1.74 -5.31 -14.73
CA ASP A 60 -0.75 -5.92 -13.83
C ASP A 60 -1.36 -6.24 -12.47
N HIS A 61 -2.15 -5.32 -11.93
CA HIS A 61 -2.89 -5.52 -10.68
C HIS A 61 -3.88 -6.70 -10.79
N VAL A 62 -4.66 -6.77 -11.87
CA VAL A 62 -5.61 -7.87 -12.12
C VAL A 62 -4.87 -9.18 -12.27
N LYS A 63 -3.75 -9.21 -12.98
CA LYS A 63 -2.94 -10.42 -13.17
C LYS A 63 -2.44 -10.99 -11.83
N VAL A 64 -1.93 -10.15 -10.94
CA VAL A 64 -1.51 -10.59 -9.60
C VAL A 64 -2.69 -11.17 -8.82
N LEU A 65 -3.84 -10.48 -8.82
CA LEU A 65 -5.05 -10.95 -8.16
C LEU A 65 -5.50 -12.32 -8.68
N THR A 66 -5.62 -12.48 -10.00
CA THR A 66 -6.12 -13.71 -10.62
C THR A 66 -5.16 -14.88 -10.44
N VAL A 67 -3.84 -14.62 -10.45
CA VAL A 67 -2.85 -15.66 -10.14
C VAL A 67 -2.96 -16.08 -8.68
N ALA A 68 -3.00 -15.15 -7.73
CA ALA A 68 -3.13 -15.46 -6.31
C ALA A 68 -4.42 -16.24 -6.02
N SER A 69 -5.54 -15.84 -6.62
CA SER A 69 -6.87 -16.48 -6.43
C SER A 69 -6.89 -17.96 -6.79
N LYS A 70 -5.98 -18.45 -7.64
CA LYS A 70 -5.89 -19.85 -8.02
C LYS A 70 -5.29 -20.76 -6.92
N TYR A 71 -4.60 -20.16 -5.94
CA TYR A 71 -3.83 -20.90 -4.94
C TYR A 71 -4.31 -20.67 -3.51
N VAL A 72 -5.45 -20.03 -3.35
CA VAL A 72 -6.07 -19.81 -2.03
C VAL A 72 -7.46 -20.45 -1.99
N ASP A 73 -7.81 -21.08 -0.87
CA ASP A 73 -9.10 -21.72 -0.69
C ASP A 73 -10.23 -20.71 -0.45
N SER A 74 -9.92 -19.64 0.25
CA SER A 74 -10.85 -18.54 0.51
C SER A 74 -10.71 -17.43 -0.52
N ALA A 75 -11.57 -16.44 -0.46
CA ALA A 75 -11.52 -15.29 -1.34
C ALA A 75 -10.20 -14.50 -1.17
N CYS A 76 -9.67 -14.05 -2.29
CA CYS A 76 -8.55 -13.12 -2.36
C CYS A 76 -9.06 -11.80 -2.95
N SER A 77 -8.73 -10.67 -2.33
CA SER A 77 -9.06 -9.35 -2.84
C SER A 77 -7.80 -8.49 -2.96
N LYS A 78 -7.82 -7.60 -3.94
CA LYS A 78 -6.72 -6.69 -4.19
C LYS A 78 -7.24 -5.34 -4.65
N THR A 79 -6.58 -4.28 -4.22
CA THR A 79 -6.80 -2.94 -4.75
C THR A 79 -6.15 -2.82 -6.13
N ILE A 80 -6.93 -2.35 -7.10
CA ILE A 80 -6.49 -2.02 -8.44
C ILE A 80 -6.45 -0.50 -8.53
N ASN A 81 -5.24 0.05 -8.59
CA ASN A 81 -5.05 1.48 -8.71
C ASN A 81 -5.30 1.88 -10.18
N ILE A 82 -6.09 2.91 -10.37
CA ILE A 82 -6.46 3.45 -11.68
C ILE A 82 -6.07 4.92 -11.77
N GLY A 83 -5.47 5.30 -12.89
CA GLY A 83 -5.13 6.68 -13.20
C GLY A 83 -6.37 7.54 -13.52
N ASP A 84 -6.16 8.84 -13.60
CA ASP A 84 -7.23 9.78 -13.93
C ASP A 84 -7.62 9.75 -15.39
N ASP A 85 -6.75 9.26 -16.25
CA ASP A 85 -6.89 9.08 -17.68
C ASP A 85 -7.67 7.80 -18.06
N VAL A 86 -7.96 6.92 -17.10
CA VAL A 86 -8.69 5.67 -17.35
C VAL A 86 -10.13 5.96 -17.76
N THR A 87 -10.48 5.49 -18.97
CA THR A 87 -11.82 5.62 -19.52
C THR A 87 -12.83 4.69 -18.84
N TRP A 88 -14.12 4.97 -19.02
CA TRP A 88 -15.19 4.09 -18.51
C TRP A 88 -15.11 2.67 -19.07
N GLU A 89 -14.73 2.50 -20.33
CA GLU A 89 -14.59 1.17 -20.93
C GLU A 89 -13.41 0.39 -20.33
N GLN A 90 -12.28 1.04 -20.09
CA GLN A 90 -11.13 0.45 -19.40
C GLN A 90 -11.48 0.10 -17.97
N PHE A 91 -12.20 0.98 -17.25
CA PHE A 91 -12.68 0.71 -15.90
C PHE A 91 -13.57 -0.55 -15.84
N LYS A 92 -14.53 -0.69 -16.77
CA LYS A 92 -15.37 -1.90 -16.86
C LYS A 92 -14.53 -3.15 -17.16
N ALA A 93 -13.57 -3.04 -18.07
CA ALA A 93 -12.71 -4.14 -18.45
C ALA A 93 -11.92 -4.72 -17.28
N VAL A 94 -11.54 -3.89 -16.28
CA VAL A 94 -10.89 -4.35 -15.04
C VAL A 94 -11.74 -5.39 -14.32
N TYR A 95 -13.02 -5.10 -14.11
CA TYR A 95 -13.94 -6.02 -13.41
C TYR A 95 -14.23 -7.28 -14.22
N VAL A 96 -14.43 -7.14 -15.53
CA VAL A 96 -14.65 -8.28 -16.44
C VAL A 96 -13.41 -9.19 -16.42
N SER A 97 -12.21 -8.63 -16.58
CA SER A 97 -10.96 -9.39 -16.57
C SER A 97 -10.70 -10.08 -15.22
N ALA A 98 -11.04 -9.44 -14.11
CA ALA A 98 -10.93 -10.06 -12.79
C ALA A 98 -11.89 -11.25 -12.66
N TYR A 99 -13.13 -11.10 -13.09
CA TYR A 99 -14.15 -12.16 -13.09
C TYR A 99 -13.76 -13.33 -13.98
N ASP A 100 -13.39 -13.06 -15.24
CA ASP A 100 -12.97 -14.09 -16.21
C ASP A 100 -11.70 -14.83 -15.74
N GLY A 101 -10.82 -14.12 -15.00
CA GLY A 101 -9.64 -14.70 -14.38
C GLY A 101 -9.91 -15.53 -13.13
N GLY A 102 -11.17 -15.63 -12.68
CA GLY A 102 -11.59 -16.44 -11.53
C GLY A 102 -11.39 -15.73 -10.16
N ALA A 103 -11.23 -14.42 -10.14
CA ALA A 103 -11.21 -13.68 -8.89
C ALA A 103 -12.60 -13.55 -8.27
N SER A 104 -12.71 -13.73 -6.96
CA SER A 104 -13.97 -13.60 -6.21
C SER A 104 -14.40 -12.14 -6.03
N GLY A 105 -13.50 -11.19 -6.18
CA GLY A 105 -13.76 -9.76 -6.08
C GLY A 105 -12.51 -8.93 -6.22
N CYS A 106 -12.69 -7.65 -6.50
CA CYS A 106 -11.62 -6.66 -6.54
C CYS A 106 -12.14 -5.31 -6.06
N THR A 107 -11.23 -4.42 -5.72
CA THR A 107 -11.52 -3.04 -5.36
C THR A 107 -10.74 -2.12 -6.28
N THR A 108 -11.35 -1.07 -6.78
CA THR A 108 -10.64 -0.03 -7.53
C THR A 108 -10.41 1.20 -6.66
N PHE A 109 -9.26 1.81 -6.82
CA PHE A 109 -8.90 3.06 -6.13
C PHE A 109 -8.38 4.08 -7.13
N ARG A 110 -8.92 5.30 -7.06
CA ARG A 110 -8.48 6.47 -7.83
C ARG A 110 -7.97 7.53 -6.86
N ALA A 111 -6.72 7.95 -7.00
CA ALA A 111 -6.07 8.89 -6.09
C ALA A 111 -6.74 10.27 -6.07
N SER A 112 -7.28 10.74 -7.19
CA SER A 112 -8.05 12.00 -7.31
C SER A 112 -9.51 11.88 -6.90
N GLY A 113 -9.97 10.70 -6.47
CA GLY A 113 -11.36 10.46 -6.08
C GLY A 113 -11.75 11.15 -4.76
N LYS A 114 -13.04 11.09 -4.41
CA LYS A 114 -13.59 11.68 -3.17
C LYS A 114 -12.94 11.14 -1.87
N ARG A 115 -12.16 10.06 -1.95
CA ARG A 115 -11.41 9.46 -0.84
C ARG A 115 -9.91 9.73 -0.92
N ALA A 116 -9.49 10.68 -1.78
CA ALA A 116 -8.12 11.18 -1.82
C ALA A 116 -7.77 11.83 -0.48
N GLY A 117 -6.52 11.69 -0.05
CA GLY A 117 -5.99 12.48 1.09
C GLY A 117 -5.67 11.69 2.36
N VAL A 118 -5.88 10.37 2.41
CA VAL A 118 -5.39 9.56 3.55
C VAL A 118 -3.89 9.26 3.41
N LEU A 119 -3.44 9.03 2.17
CA LEU A 119 -2.04 8.82 1.81
C LEU A 119 -1.67 9.81 0.70
N THR A 120 -0.59 10.54 0.89
CA THR A 120 -0.05 11.46 -0.11
C THR A 120 1.38 11.04 -0.45
N ALA A 121 1.65 10.78 -1.74
CA ALA A 121 2.99 10.46 -2.18
C ALA A 121 3.93 11.65 -1.89
N ALA A 122 5.09 11.38 -1.34
CA ALA A 122 6.11 12.37 -1.04
C ALA A 122 7.24 12.30 -2.09
N ALA A 123 7.74 13.46 -2.49
CA ALA A 123 8.66 13.56 -3.65
C ALA A 123 10.13 13.30 -3.33
N SER A 124 10.54 13.19 -2.05
CA SER A 124 11.95 13.05 -1.64
C SER A 124 12.15 12.48 -0.24
N GLU A 125 13.38 12.06 0.00
CA GLU A 125 13.90 11.49 1.26
C GLU A 125 13.98 12.46 2.44
N ASP A 126 13.50 13.69 2.38
CA ASP A 126 13.48 14.57 3.54
C ASP A 126 12.63 13.95 4.67
N VAL A 127 13.17 12.87 5.20
CA VAL A 127 12.72 12.23 6.42
C VAL A 127 13.04 13.24 7.53
N ALA A 128 12.04 13.90 8.06
CA ALA A 128 12.19 14.41 9.41
C ALA A 128 12.60 13.20 10.25
N GLU A 129 13.80 13.25 10.82
CA GLU A 129 14.31 12.22 11.73
C GLU A 129 13.29 12.00 12.85
N GLY A 130 12.30 11.18 12.58
CA GLY A 130 11.42 10.61 13.59
C GLY A 130 12.19 9.47 14.21
N GLY A 131 12.71 9.66 15.41
CA GLY A 131 13.58 8.76 16.09
C GLY A 131 13.09 7.30 16.00
N ALA A 132 13.96 6.43 15.56
CA ALA A 132 13.70 5.01 15.51
C ALA A 132 13.55 4.51 16.95
N CYS A 133 12.37 3.95 17.29
CA CYS A 133 12.24 3.29 18.58
C CYS A 133 12.80 1.87 18.47
N THR A 134 13.84 1.58 19.20
CA THR A 134 14.37 0.24 19.37
C THR A 134 13.76 -0.43 20.60
N ILE A 135 13.41 -1.69 20.51
CA ILE A 135 13.00 -2.53 21.63
C ILE A 135 14.16 -3.47 21.94
N ASP A 136 14.67 -3.35 23.14
CA ASP A 136 15.60 -4.35 23.69
C ASP A 136 14.78 -5.60 24.04
N PHE A 137 15.00 -6.68 23.32
CA PHE A 137 14.24 -7.92 23.48
C PHE A 137 14.55 -8.67 24.79
N ASP A 138 15.69 -8.41 25.43
CA ASP A 138 16.07 -9.04 26.70
C ASP A 138 15.46 -8.31 27.89
N THR A 139 15.29 -7.01 27.81
CA THR A 139 14.78 -6.18 28.90
C THR A 139 13.34 -5.72 28.68
N GLY A 140 12.83 -5.79 27.43
CA GLY A 140 11.52 -5.28 27.04
C GLY A 140 11.42 -3.75 27.03
N ILE A 141 12.53 -3.04 27.20
CA ILE A 141 12.56 -1.58 27.26
C ILE A 141 12.55 -1.01 25.83
N ARG A 142 11.65 -0.10 25.59
CA ARG A 142 11.56 0.67 24.35
C ARG A 142 12.30 1.99 24.53
N THR A 143 13.33 2.21 23.73
CA THR A 143 14.07 3.49 23.66
C THR A 143 13.76 4.18 22.33
N CYS A 144 13.29 5.41 22.36
CA CYS A 144 13.02 6.23 21.17
C CYS A 144 14.00 7.41 21.21
N GLU A 145 14.82 7.58 20.17
CA GLU A 145 15.66 8.78 19.95
C GLU A 145 15.03 9.67 18.89
#